data_02e9fd49d07eea867a2a9e2afa529222
#
_entry.id   02e9fd49d07eea867a2a9e2afa529222
#
_cell.length_a   1.000
_cell.length_b   1.000
_cell.length_c   1.000
_cell.angle_alpha   90.00
_cell.angle_beta   90.00
_cell.angle_gamma   90.00
#
_symmetry.space_group_name_H-M   'P 1'
#
loop_
_entity.id
_entity.type
_entity.pdbx_description
1 polymer ?
#
loop_
_entity_poly.entity_id
_entity_poly.type
_entity_poly.pdbx_seq_one_letter_code
_entity_poly.pdbx_strand_id
1 'polypeptide(L)'
;VESGVSEVIVVLGHEANNIIQYIDCDKAQYVINPDYRLGKATSIKKGLSRIDPHADAILLLAVDQPRTTCIISEVIQSHIEENALITSPRFHGRGGHPLIFSGSLRNSLENISDTTQGIRNVFTSHRHAVNEVELTNSLICLDLNTLSDYKTAKKKYRT
;
A
#
# COMPACT_ATOMS: atom_id res chain seq x y z
N VAL A 1 4.79 9.26 -7.27
CA VAL A 1 5.61 10.46 -7.52
C VAL A 1 4.73 11.70 -7.59
N GLU A 2 3.66 11.73 -8.38
CA GLU A 2 2.74 12.88 -8.44
C GLU A 2 1.91 13.06 -7.14
N SER A 3 1.81 12.03 -6.31
CA SER A 3 1.06 12.02 -5.05
C SER A 3 1.88 12.45 -3.82
N GLY A 4 3.13 12.89 -4.01
CA GLY A 4 3.99 13.36 -2.91
C GLY A 4 4.86 12.26 -2.28
N VAL A 5 4.86 11.03 -2.80
CA VAL A 5 5.82 9.99 -2.36
C VAL A 5 7.21 10.26 -2.92
N SER A 6 8.26 10.08 -2.12
CA SER A 6 9.65 10.29 -2.51
C SER A 6 10.22 9.14 -3.35
N GLU A 7 9.79 7.93 -3.08
CA GLU A 7 10.21 6.72 -3.81
C GLU A 7 9.08 5.72 -3.95
N VAL A 8 9.16 4.89 -5.00
CA VAL A 8 8.21 3.81 -5.26
C VAL A 8 8.97 2.51 -5.49
N ILE A 9 8.67 1.48 -4.71
CA ILE A 9 9.25 0.15 -4.87
C ILE A 9 8.14 -0.83 -5.30
N VAL A 10 8.29 -1.38 -6.50
CA VAL A 10 7.38 -2.41 -7.01
C VAL A 10 7.93 -3.78 -6.67
N VAL A 11 7.23 -4.54 -5.84
CA VAL A 11 7.63 -5.89 -5.48
C VAL A 11 6.95 -6.90 -6.40
N LEU A 12 7.76 -7.64 -7.13
CA LEU A 12 7.30 -8.61 -8.12
C LEU A 12 7.49 -10.04 -7.62
N GLY A 13 6.53 -10.89 -7.89
CA GLY A 13 6.58 -12.31 -7.55
C GLY A 13 6.25 -13.18 -8.77
N HIS A 14 5.01 -13.60 -8.89
CA HIS A 14 4.52 -14.38 -10.03
C HIS A 14 4.69 -13.61 -11.33
N GLU A 15 5.15 -14.27 -12.40
CA GLU A 15 5.33 -13.68 -13.75
C GLU A 15 6.21 -12.41 -13.77
N ALA A 16 7.16 -12.26 -12.82
CA ALA A 16 7.98 -11.07 -12.67
C ALA A 16 8.61 -10.62 -13.99
N ASN A 17 9.20 -11.55 -14.76
CA ASN A 17 9.87 -11.24 -16.04
C ASN A 17 8.90 -10.67 -17.10
N ASN A 18 7.63 -11.07 -17.05
CA ASN A 18 6.62 -10.56 -17.96
C ASN A 18 6.10 -9.18 -17.56
N ILE A 19 6.22 -8.83 -16.26
CA ILE A 19 5.72 -7.56 -15.72
C ILE A 19 6.78 -6.45 -15.79
N ILE A 20 8.05 -6.77 -15.61
CA ILE A 20 9.16 -5.79 -15.57
C ILE A 20 9.11 -4.81 -16.76
N GLN A 21 8.81 -5.29 -17.97
CA GLN A 21 8.75 -4.47 -19.18
C GLN A 21 7.70 -3.34 -19.13
N TYR A 22 6.75 -3.40 -18.20
CA TYR A 22 5.70 -2.38 -18.03
C TYR A 22 6.00 -1.42 -16.88
N ILE A 23 7.13 -1.58 -16.18
CA ILE A 23 7.54 -0.68 -15.09
C ILE A 23 8.36 0.44 -15.68
N ASP A 24 7.92 1.67 -15.45
CA ASP A 24 8.68 2.89 -15.77
C ASP A 24 9.79 3.06 -14.72
N CYS A 25 11.00 2.64 -15.09
CA CYS A 25 12.16 2.68 -14.19
C CYS A 25 12.64 4.10 -13.83
N ASP A 26 12.19 5.12 -14.56
CA ASP A 26 12.45 6.51 -14.20
C ASP A 26 11.58 6.97 -13.02
N LYS A 27 10.45 6.28 -12.78
CA LYS A 27 9.47 6.62 -11.73
C LYS A 27 9.42 5.64 -10.58
N ALA A 28 9.86 4.39 -10.78
CA ALA A 28 9.78 3.36 -9.76
C ALA A 28 10.93 2.37 -9.89
N GLN A 29 11.43 1.92 -8.74
CA GLN A 29 12.34 0.79 -8.68
C GLN A 29 11.53 -0.50 -8.55
N TYR A 30 12.09 -1.63 -8.96
CA TYR A 30 11.48 -2.93 -8.70
C TYR A 30 12.43 -3.87 -7.97
N VAL A 31 11.83 -4.84 -7.28
CA VAL A 31 12.56 -5.94 -6.64
C VAL A 31 11.80 -7.24 -6.83
N ILE A 32 12.52 -8.32 -7.12
CA ILE A 32 11.91 -9.65 -7.26
C ILE A 32 11.90 -10.34 -5.89
N ASN A 33 10.73 -10.84 -5.49
CA ASN A 33 10.55 -11.68 -4.32
C ASN A 33 10.37 -13.15 -4.78
N PRO A 34 11.39 -14.01 -4.66
CA PRO A 34 11.27 -15.42 -5.02
C PRO A 34 10.31 -16.18 -4.08
N ASP A 35 10.15 -15.70 -2.86
CA ASP A 35 9.37 -16.33 -1.79
C ASP A 35 7.90 -15.88 -1.77
N TYR A 36 7.40 -15.25 -2.84
CA TYR A 36 6.05 -14.68 -2.90
C TYR A 36 4.93 -15.68 -2.56
N ARG A 37 5.17 -16.97 -2.82
CA ARG A 37 4.22 -18.06 -2.51
C ARG A 37 4.06 -18.31 -1.02
N LEU A 38 5.00 -17.89 -0.20
CA LEU A 38 4.95 -18.03 1.27
C LEU A 38 4.05 -16.99 1.94
N GLY A 39 3.48 -16.04 1.17
CA GLY A 39 2.49 -15.09 1.65
C GLY A 39 2.90 -13.63 1.47
N LYS A 40 1.95 -12.74 1.78
CA LYS A 40 2.10 -11.28 1.59
C LYS A 40 3.21 -10.68 2.46
N ALA A 41 3.46 -11.22 3.64
CA ALA A 41 4.50 -10.72 4.55
C ALA A 41 5.88 -10.75 3.90
N THR A 42 6.20 -11.77 3.08
CA THR A 42 7.50 -11.86 2.39
C THR A 42 7.69 -10.73 1.38
N SER A 43 6.62 -10.36 0.66
CA SER A 43 6.65 -9.25 -0.30
C SER A 43 6.81 -7.90 0.39
N ILE A 44 6.12 -7.67 1.51
CA ILE A 44 6.27 -6.44 2.29
C ILE A 44 7.70 -6.30 2.79
N LYS A 45 8.27 -7.34 3.40
CA LYS A 45 9.66 -7.35 3.86
C LYS A 45 10.66 -7.10 2.72
N LYS A 46 10.39 -7.70 1.56
CA LYS A 46 11.24 -7.51 0.38
C LYS A 46 11.21 -6.07 -0.12
N GLY A 47 10.05 -5.43 -0.12
CA GLY A 47 9.90 -4.00 -0.42
C GLY A 47 10.66 -3.15 0.59
N LEU A 48 10.44 -3.39 1.89
CA LEU A 48 11.11 -2.67 2.98
C LEU A 48 12.64 -2.73 2.88
N SER A 49 13.21 -3.84 2.41
CA SER A 49 14.67 -3.96 2.22
C SER A 49 15.24 -3.03 1.14
N ARG A 50 14.41 -2.33 0.39
CA ARG A 50 14.79 -1.42 -0.70
C ARG A 50 14.46 0.04 -0.44
N ILE A 51 13.53 0.31 0.47
CA ILE A 51 13.15 1.68 0.88
C ILE A 51 14.26 2.26 1.75
N ASP A 52 14.47 3.57 1.65
CA ASP A 52 15.35 4.32 2.55
C ASP A 52 15.07 3.91 4.01
N PRO A 53 16.10 3.48 4.76
CA PRO A 53 15.94 3.11 6.17
C PRO A 53 15.44 4.26 7.05
N HIS A 54 15.60 5.49 6.60
CA HIS A 54 15.17 6.72 7.30
C HIS A 54 13.86 7.29 6.77
N ALA A 55 13.12 6.56 5.94
CA ALA A 55 11.82 7.01 5.45
C ALA A 55 10.87 7.33 6.62
N ASP A 56 10.29 8.53 6.64
CA ASP A 56 9.39 9.01 7.69
C ASP A 56 8.09 8.22 7.72
N ALA A 57 7.63 7.74 6.57
CA ALA A 57 6.41 6.96 6.43
C ALA A 57 6.52 5.90 5.33
N ILE A 58 5.78 4.81 5.50
CA ILE A 58 5.73 3.67 4.59
C ILE A 58 4.29 3.48 4.12
N LEU A 59 4.04 3.75 2.84
CA LEU A 59 2.73 3.55 2.22
C LEU A 59 2.66 2.16 1.58
N LEU A 60 1.66 1.37 1.94
CA LEU A 60 1.42 0.04 1.38
C LEU A 60 0.17 0.04 0.51
N LEU A 61 0.35 -0.40 -0.73
CA LEU A 61 -0.72 -0.54 -1.72
C LEU A 61 -0.49 -1.80 -2.54
N ALA A 62 -1.52 -2.62 -2.73
CA ALA A 62 -1.44 -3.77 -3.61
C ALA A 62 -1.77 -3.36 -5.06
N VAL A 63 -1.22 -4.08 -6.04
CA VAL A 63 -1.37 -3.75 -7.47
C VAL A 63 -2.82 -3.91 -7.97
N ASP A 64 -3.59 -4.78 -7.33
CA ASP A 64 -5.02 -4.99 -7.57
C ASP A 64 -5.92 -3.90 -6.95
N GLN A 65 -5.30 -2.91 -6.29
CA GLN A 65 -5.96 -1.81 -5.59
C GLN A 65 -5.60 -0.45 -6.24
N PRO A 66 -5.99 -0.18 -7.49
CA PRO A 66 -5.66 1.08 -8.13
C PRO A 66 -6.30 2.25 -7.38
N ARG A 67 -5.52 3.29 -7.16
CA ARG A 67 -5.96 4.53 -6.49
C ARG A 67 -5.57 5.73 -7.32
N THR A 68 -6.40 6.76 -7.29
CA THR A 68 -6.07 8.03 -7.94
C THR A 68 -5.02 8.78 -7.10
N THR A 69 -4.26 9.64 -7.75
CA THR A 69 -3.30 10.53 -7.07
C THR A 69 -3.98 11.34 -5.96
N CYS A 70 -5.20 11.82 -6.20
CA CYS A 70 -5.98 12.58 -5.24
C CYS A 70 -6.21 11.78 -3.94
N ILE A 71 -6.69 10.52 -4.03
CA ILE A 71 -6.89 9.66 -2.87
C ILE A 71 -5.58 9.46 -2.10
N ILE A 72 -4.49 9.18 -2.80
CA ILE A 72 -3.19 8.95 -2.16
C ILE A 72 -2.72 10.21 -1.44
N SER A 73 -2.79 11.37 -2.10
CA SER A 73 -2.38 12.65 -1.51
C SER A 73 -3.22 13.01 -0.29
N GLU A 74 -4.53 12.78 -0.32
CA GLU A 74 -5.44 13.07 0.80
C GLU A 74 -5.12 12.19 2.03
N VAL A 75 -4.81 10.90 1.82
CA VAL A 75 -4.41 10.00 2.91
C VAL A 75 -3.02 10.37 3.47
N ILE A 76 -2.07 10.77 2.60
CA ILE A 76 -0.74 11.24 3.02
C ILE A 76 -0.88 12.53 3.84
N GLN A 77 -1.66 13.48 3.36
CA GLN A 77 -1.86 14.75 4.06
C GLN A 77 -2.44 14.52 5.46
N SER A 78 -3.49 13.70 5.58
CA SER A 78 -4.06 13.34 6.87
C SER A 78 -3.07 12.63 7.79
N HIS A 79 -2.19 11.77 7.24
CA HIS A 79 -1.16 11.10 8.03
C HIS A 79 -0.17 12.09 8.65
N ILE A 80 0.25 13.09 7.86
CA ILE A 80 1.19 14.12 8.29
C ILE A 80 0.55 15.06 9.32
N GLU A 81 -0.65 15.56 9.05
CA GLU A 81 -1.37 16.50 9.92
C GLU A 81 -1.64 15.91 11.31
N GLU A 82 -2.04 14.65 11.36
CA GLU A 82 -2.33 13.96 12.63
C GLU A 82 -1.08 13.37 13.29
N ASN A 83 0.09 13.44 12.64
CA ASN A 83 1.33 12.79 13.10
C ASN A 83 1.08 11.35 13.54
N ALA A 84 0.32 10.62 12.74
CA ALA A 84 -0.24 9.33 13.10
C ALA A 84 0.78 8.18 13.02
N LEU A 85 0.65 7.18 13.88
CA LEU A 85 1.44 5.94 13.73
C LEU A 85 0.94 5.10 12.55
N ILE A 86 -0.37 5.06 12.35
CA ILE A 86 -1.01 4.35 11.23
C ILE A 86 -2.13 5.23 10.71
N THR A 87 -2.28 5.32 9.39
CA THR A 87 -3.45 5.95 8.76
C THR A 87 -4.13 4.96 7.83
N SER A 88 -5.46 4.87 7.96
CA SER A 88 -6.33 3.98 7.18
C SER A 88 -7.52 4.77 6.65
N PRO A 89 -7.73 4.88 5.33
CA PRO A 89 -8.90 5.53 4.80
C PRO A 89 -10.17 4.69 5.06
N ARG A 90 -11.30 5.39 5.25
CA ARG A 90 -12.63 4.83 5.45
C ARG A 90 -13.60 5.38 4.40
N PHE A 91 -14.57 4.56 4.03
CA PHE A 91 -15.72 4.95 3.23
C PHE A 91 -16.96 4.29 3.81
N HIS A 92 -17.85 5.08 4.40
CA HIS A 92 -19.03 4.60 5.14
C HIS A 92 -18.68 3.51 6.16
N GLY A 93 -17.62 3.74 6.93
CA GLY A 93 -17.14 2.84 7.96
C GLY A 93 -16.36 1.62 7.46
N ARG A 94 -16.26 1.39 6.13
CA ARG A 94 -15.46 0.31 5.56
C ARG A 94 -14.01 0.76 5.38
N GLY A 95 -13.07 -0.05 5.86
CA GLY A 95 -11.64 0.18 5.65
C GLY A 95 -11.25 0.06 4.18
N GLY A 96 -10.35 0.94 3.75
CA GLY A 96 -9.82 0.99 2.40
C GLY A 96 -8.29 1.04 2.37
N HIS A 97 -7.77 1.35 1.20
CA HIS A 97 -6.34 1.49 0.93
C HIS A 97 -6.07 2.84 0.23
N PRO A 98 -4.82 3.38 0.31
CA PRO A 98 -3.60 2.78 0.89
C PRO A 98 -3.62 2.76 2.43
N LEU A 99 -2.77 1.92 3.02
CA LEU A 99 -2.41 2.02 4.44
C LEU A 99 -1.08 2.75 4.55
N ILE A 100 -0.96 3.68 5.50
CA ILE A 100 0.30 4.37 5.79
C ILE A 100 0.72 4.03 7.21
N PHE A 101 1.99 3.72 7.37
CA PHE A 101 2.65 3.44 8.64
C PHE A 101 3.77 4.45 8.85
N SER A 102 3.87 5.02 10.04
CA SER A 102 5.04 5.81 10.44
C SER A 102 6.32 4.98 10.26
N GLY A 103 7.42 5.62 9.88
CA GLY A 103 8.74 4.99 9.80
C GLY A 103 9.17 4.33 11.10
N SER A 104 8.70 4.83 12.25
CA SER A 104 8.94 4.24 13.57
C SER A 104 8.40 2.80 13.70
N LEU A 105 7.41 2.41 12.89
CA LEU A 105 6.86 1.06 12.86
C LEU A 105 7.59 0.12 11.88
N ARG A 106 8.68 0.58 11.25
CA ARG A 106 9.46 -0.23 10.30
C ARG A 106 9.85 -1.57 10.89
N ASN A 107 10.42 -1.59 12.09
CA ASN A 107 10.82 -2.83 12.76
C ASN A 107 9.63 -3.79 12.96
N SER A 108 8.46 -3.27 13.31
CA SER A 108 7.23 -4.08 13.41
C SER A 108 6.84 -4.67 12.06
N LEU A 109 6.94 -3.92 10.97
CA LEU A 109 6.66 -4.39 9.61
C LEU A 109 7.70 -5.41 9.11
N GLU A 110 8.96 -5.27 9.47
CA GLU A 110 10.02 -6.22 9.12
C GLU A 110 9.86 -7.57 9.84
N ASN A 111 9.15 -7.59 10.98
CA ASN A 111 8.91 -8.79 11.78
C ASN A 111 7.52 -9.43 11.57
N ILE A 112 6.70 -8.93 10.62
CA ILE A 112 5.39 -9.57 10.33
C ILE A 112 5.58 -10.99 9.81
N SER A 113 4.58 -11.84 10.06
CA SER A 113 4.48 -13.18 9.49
C SER A 113 3.03 -13.48 9.12
N ASP A 114 2.80 -14.14 8.00
CA ASP A 114 1.45 -14.56 7.60
C ASP A 114 0.84 -15.55 8.61
N THR A 115 1.67 -16.31 9.35
CA THR A 115 1.23 -17.18 10.44
C THR A 115 0.66 -16.41 11.63
N THR A 116 1.05 -15.14 11.81
CA THR A 116 0.58 -14.23 12.87
C THR A 116 -0.29 -13.09 12.31
N GLN A 117 -1.08 -13.37 11.29
CA GLN A 117 -1.98 -12.42 10.62
C GLN A 117 -1.28 -11.26 9.87
N GLY A 118 0.03 -11.34 9.64
CA GLY A 118 0.76 -10.38 8.83
C GLY A 118 0.60 -8.94 9.32
N ILE A 119 0.30 -8.04 8.39
CA ILE A 119 0.13 -6.61 8.68
C ILE A 119 -1.05 -6.31 9.62
N ARG A 120 -2.07 -7.19 9.66
CA ARG A 120 -3.22 -7.03 10.55
C ARG A 120 -2.81 -7.06 12.01
N ASN A 121 -1.78 -7.83 12.36
CA ASN A 121 -1.23 -7.87 13.72
C ASN A 121 -0.66 -6.50 14.12
N VAL A 122 0.12 -5.85 13.25
CA VAL A 122 0.67 -4.50 13.50
C VAL A 122 -0.47 -3.50 13.70
N PHE A 123 -1.49 -3.56 12.85
CA PHE A 123 -2.67 -2.71 12.94
C PHE A 123 -3.42 -2.90 14.27
N THR A 124 -3.64 -4.15 14.68
CA THR A 124 -4.36 -4.48 15.90
C THR A 124 -3.59 -4.06 17.15
N SER A 125 -2.28 -4.27 17.16
CA SER A 125 -1.41 -3.89 18.28
C SER A 125 -1.35 -2.37 18.54
N HIS A 126 -1.61 -1.57 17.48
CA HIS A 126 -1.56 -0.10 17.53
C HIS A 126 -2.93 0.54 17.29
N ARG A 127 -4.02 -0.21 17.53
CA ARG A 127 -5.38 0.26 17.18
C ARG A 127 -5.77 1.60 17.79
N HIS A 128 -5.27 1.90 18.98
CA HIS A 128 -5.53 3.16 19.68
C HIS A 128 -4.82 4.38 19.05
N ALA A 129 -3.86 4.14 18.16
CA ALA A 129 -3.06 5.15 17.46
C ALA A 129 -3.29 5.13 15.93
N VAL A 130 -4.43 4.56 15.51
CA VAL A 130 -4.85 4.57 14.10
C VAL A 130 -5.66 5.82 13.82
N ASN A 131 -5.18 6.63 12.89
CA ASN A 131 -5.96 7.69 12.28
C ASN A 131 -6.87 7.08 11.18
N GLU A 132 -8.17 7.10 11.40
CA GLU A 132 -9.19 6.67 10.45
C GLU A 132 -9.72 7.89 9.71
N VAL A 133 -9.29 8.10 8.46
CA VAL A 133 -9.71 9.24 7.64
C VAL A 133 -10.92 8.88 6.78
N GLU A 134 -12.07 9.50 7.03
CA GLU A 134 -13.28 9.27 6.23
C GLU A 134 -13.19 10.01 4.91
N LEU A 135 -13.22 9.27 3.79
CA LEU A 135 -13.18 9.80 2.44
C LEU A 135 -14.53 9.60 1.74
N THR A 136 -14.91 10.55 0.90
CA THR A 136 -16.16 10.47 0.12
C THR A 136 -16.03 9.60 -1.14
N ASN A 137 -14.82 9.16 -1.47
CA ASN A 137 -14.53 8.42 -2.69
C ASN A 137 -14.54 6.90 -2.46
N SER A 138 -15.55 6.21 -3.00
CA SER A 138 -15.71 4.76 -2.89
C SER A 138 -14.56 3.94 -3.51
N LEU A 139 -13.73 4.55 -4.35
CA LEU A 139 -12.58 3.88 -4.97
C LEU A 139 -11.55 3.40 -3.95
N ILE A 140 -11.55 3.92 -2.72
CA ILE A 140 -10.67 3.41 -1.67
C ILE A 140 -10.94 1.94 -1.29
N CYS A 141 -12.13 1.45 -1.58
CA CYS A 141 -12.53 0.05 -1.35
C CYS A 141 -12.50 -0.81 -2.63
N LEU A 142 -11.98 -0.27 -3.74
CA LEU A 142 -11.94 -0.99 -5.01
C LEU A 142 -10.80 -2.00 -5.03
N ASP A 143 -11.13 -3.27 -5.26
CA ASP A 143 -10.18 -4.35 -5.50
C ASP A 143 -10.49 -5.01 -6.86
N LEU A 144 -9.45 -5.29 -7.65
CA LEU A 144 -9.57 -5.87 -8.99
C LEU A 144 -9.29 -7.37 -8.95
N ASN A 145 -10.23 -8.14 -8.41
CA ASN A 145 -10.06 -9.59 -8.26
C ASN A 145 -10.41 -10.39 -9.52
N THR A 146 -11.21 -9.79 -10.42
CA THR A 146 -11.68 -10.44 -11.65
C THR A 146 -11.53 -9.53 -12.86
N LEU A 147 -11.57 -10.13 -14.07
CA LEU A 147 -11.60 -9.36 -15.31
C LEU A 147 -12.85 -8.46 -15.40
N SER A 148 -13.95 -8.85 -14.78
CA SER A 148 -15.16 -8.04 -14.68
C SER A 148 -14.93 -6.79 -13.84
N ASP A 149 -14.25 -6.95 -12.68
CA ASP A 149 -13.90 -5.80 -11.82
C ASP A 149 -13.00 -4.82 -12.56
N TYR A 150 -11.99 -5.33 -13.28
CA TYR A 150 -11.12 -4.51 -14.11
C TYR A 150 -11.89 -3.72 -15.17
N LYS A 151 -12.81 -4.37 -15.92
CA LYS A 151 -13.62 -3.70 -16.95
C LYS A 151 -14.53 -2.62 -16.34
N THR A 152 -15.08 -2.88 -15.16
CA THR A 152 -15.93 -1.93 -14.43
C THR A 152 -15.12 -0.75 -13.91
N ALA A 153 -13.96 -1.02 -13.31
CA ALA A 153 -13.05 0.00 -12.84
C ALA A 153 -12.58 0.92 -13.99
N LYS A 154 -12.17 0.34 -15.13
CA LYS A 154 -11.72 1.11 -16.30
C LYS A 154 -12.75 2.13 -16.78
N LYS A 155 -14.06 1.87 -16.62
CA LYS A 155 -15.11 2.83 -16.92
C LYS A 155 -15.12 3.99 -15.91
N LYS A 156 -14.97 3.68 -14.61
CA LYS A 156 -14.97 4.67 -13.52
C LYS A 156 -13.75 5.62 -13.56
N TYR A 157 -12.60 5.13 -14.03
CA TYR A 157 -11.39 5.95 -14.14
C TYR A 157 -11.32 6.81 -15.41
N ARG A 158 -12.25 6.65 -16.35
CA ARG A 158 -12.34 7.45 -17.57
C ARG A 158 -13.33 8.62 -17.48
N THR A 159 -14.09 8.67 -16.41
CA THR A 159 -15.03 9.77 -16.08
C THR A 159 -14.38 10.73 -15.10
#